data_d653e52f730cad6063498631d5d06754
#
_entry.id   d653e52f730cad6063498631d5d06754
#
_cell.length_a   1.000
_cell.length_b   1.000
_cell.length_c   1.000
_cell.angle_alpha   90.00
_cell.angle_beta   90.00
_cell.angle_gamma   90.00
#
_symmetry.space_group_name_H-M   'P 1'
#
loop_
_entity.id
_entity.type
_entity.pdbx_description
1 polymer ?
#
loop_
_entity_poly.entity_id
_entity_poly.type
_entity_poly.pdbx_seq_one_letter_code
_entity_poly.pdbx_strand_id
1 'polypeptide(L)'
;REKNIPLFINMLKTRAQIAELLGYDNWADYRIEPKMAKTAKTAFDFEARLVEGLEPKFQSEMALLKKLKAEETGNPDAEIKLWDMRYYKNKLKKIRYQVDTEKLKVYFELDNVLNGMFDIFEEILRLRIEAIEPGYKWVDDLRLYAASDSETGEPLGLIYMDLFPRENKYGHFAQFGVTTGKLLSNGEYQRPVVALICNFPPATEDKPSLLKHSDVETLFHEFGHALHSVLTQARYASFSGTSVPRDFVEAPSQMLENWIWDKSVLDRFAVDYRDPNKKIPVDTLAKMEEARLATIGTWYRRQLSFGMLDLKLHMSTDEKDFENFVEVINEIMTDVYLEPPSSTAFVASFGHLGGGYDAGYYGYAWAEAISADLASVFEKSPGGLMDKDVGIRLREEIYAKGGSREIDDSITAFLGRDLSLQPFFEHIGLGYE
;
A
#
# COMPACT_ATOMS: atom_id res chain seq x y z
N ARG A 1 3.28 -9.37 25.68
CA ARG A 1 3.81 -10.64 25.18
C ARG A 1 3.17 -11.81 25.91
N GLU A 2 3.44 -11.97 27.21
CA GLU A 2 2.99 -13.11 28.05
C GLU A 2 1.47 -13.32 28.03
N LYS A 3 0.68 -12.24 27.96
CA LYS A 3 -0.78 -12.31 27.85
C LYS A 3 -1.26 -12.67 26.43
N ASN A 4 -0.57 -12.20 25.41
CA ASN A 4 -1.03 -12.35 24.02
C ASN A 4 -0.72 -13.74 23.46
N ILE A 5 0.41 -14.36 23.82
CA ILE A 5 0.78 -15.69 23.32
C ILE A 5 -0.31 -16.73 23.55
N PRO A 6 -0.82 -16.93 24.78
CA PRO A 6 -1.90 -17.90 25.01
C PRO A 6 -3.19 -17.56 24.24
N LEU A 7 -3.49 -16.27 24.08
CA LEU A 7 -4.65 -15.83 23.31
C LEU A 7 -4.50 -16.16 21.82
N PHE A 8 -3.31 -15.98 21.25
CA PHE A 8 -3.01 -16.36 19.88
C PHE A 8 -3.12 -17.87 19.66
N ILE A 9 -2.56 -18.68 20.56
CA ILE A 9 -2.68 -20.15 20.51
C ILE A 9 -4.17 -20.55 20.46
N ASN A 10 -4.97 -20.02 21.37
CA ASN A 10 -6.40 -20.32 21.41
C ASN A 10 -7.13 -19.85 20.15
N MET A 11 -6.77 -18.69 19.62
CA MET A 11 -7.33 -18.17 18.37
C MET A 11 -7.02 -19.07 17.18
N LEU A 12 -5.77 -19.51 17.02
CA LEU A 12 -5.35 -20.42 15.94
C LEU A 12 -6.06 -21.77 16.03
N LYS A 13 -6.11 -22.38 17.23
CA LYS A 13 -6.86 -23.62 17.48
C LYS A 13 -8.35 -23.47 17.15
N THR A 14 -8.96 -22.37 17.56
CA THR A 14 -10.40 -22.11 17.28
C THR A 14 -10.64 -21.91 15.79
N ARG A 15 -9.75 -21.21 15.08
CA ARG A 15 -9.83 -21.04 13.62
C ARG A 15 -9.74 -22.37 12.89
N ALA A 16 -8.79 -23.23 13.27
CA ALA A 16 -8.67 -24.56 12.69
C ALA A 16 -9.96 -25.39 12.90
N GLN A 17 -10.54 -25.37 14.10
CA GLN A 17 -11.80 -26.03 14.39
C GLN A 17 -12.98 -25.49 13.57
N ILE A 18 -13.05 -24.17 13.36
CA ILE A 18 -14.08 -23.55 12.52
C ILE A 18 -13.92 -24.03 11.06
N ALA A 19 -12.70 -24.04 10.53
CA ALA A 19 -12.43 -24.51 9.17
C ALA A 19 -12.87 -25.98 8.98
N GLU A 20 -12.51 -26.86 9.92
CA GLU A 20 -12.91 -28.26 9.93
C GLU A 20 -14.44 -28.42 9.95
N LEU A 21 -15.15 -27.68 10.83
CA LEU A 21 -16.60 -27.70 10.91
C LEU A 21 -17.30 -27.22 9.61
N LEU A 22 -16.64 -26.34 8.87
CA LEU A 22 -17.12 -25.83 7.58
C LEU A 22 -16.70 -26.70 6.38
N GLY A 23 -15.89 -27.75 6.63
CA GLY A 23 -15.46 -28.70 5.58
C GLY A 23 -14.24 -28.25 4.81
N TYR A 24 -13.45 -27.32 5.34
CA TYR A 24 -12.16 -26.90 4.76
C TYR A 24 -10.99 -27.63 5.41
N ASP A 25 -9.94 -27.87 4.63
CA ASP A 25 -8.73 -28.50 5.11
C ASP A 25 -8.00 -27.69 6.19
N ASN A 26 -8.07 -26.34 6.10
CA ASN A 26 -7.45 -25.42 7.04
C ASN A 26 -8.11 -24.03 6.99
N TRP A 27 -7.77 -23.16 7.94
CA TRP A 27 -8.31 -21.80 8.03
C TRP A 27 -7.92 -20.92 6.83
N ALA A 28 -6.72 -21.09 6.28
CA ALA A 28 -6.26 -20.30 5.15
C ALA A 28 -7.09 -20.58 3.90
N ASP A 29 -7.42 -21.84 3.60
CA ASP A 29 -8.28 -22.17 2.46
C ASP A 29 -9.69 -21.58 2.64
N TYR A 30 -10.29 -21.67 3.83
CA TYR A 30 -11.56 -21.02 4.13
C TYR A 30 -11.53 -19.50 3.88
N ARG A 31 -10.45 -18.83 4.29
CA ARG A 31 -10.31 -17.37 4.16
C ARG A 31 -9.96 -16.90 2.76
N ILE A 32 -9.30 -17.74 1.97
CA ILE A 32 -8.76 -17.38 0.65
C ILE A 32 -9.71 -17.77 -0.49
N GLU A 33 -10.59 -18.75 -0.31
CA GLU A 33 -11.56 -19.18 -1.34
C GLU A 33 -12.29 -18.01 -2.03
N PRO A 34 -12.83 -16.99 -1.30
CA PRO A 34 -13.54 -15.86 -1.93
C PRO A 34 -12.59 -14.78 -2.49
N LYS A 35 -11.26 -14.96 -2.38
CA LYS A 35 -10.25 -14.01 -2.86
C LYS A 35 -9.72 -14.41 -4.23
N MET A 36 -8.86 -13.57 -4.85
CA MET A 36 -8.29 -13.83 -6.17
C MET A 36 -7.39 -15.08 -6.19
N ALA A 37 -6.60 -15.30 -5.14
CA ALA A 37 -5.71 -16.47 -5.04
C ALA A 37 -6.46 -17.81 -4.97
N LYS A 38 -7.74 -17.83 -4.58
CA LYS A 38 -8.64 -18.99 -4.49
C LYS A 38 -8.21 -20.08 -3.49
N THR A 39 -6.92 -20.36 -3.32
CA THR A 39 -6.40 -21.37 -2.40
C THR A 39 -5.20 -20.87 -1.63
N ALA A 40 -5.00 -21.39 -0.42
CA ALA A 40 -3.82 -21.12 0.40
C ALA A 40 -2.53 -21.50 -0.30
N LYS A 41 -2.56 -22.63 -1.04
CA LYS A 41 -1.41 -23.10 -1.82
C LYS A 41 -1.03 -22.10 -2.92
N THR A 42 -1.97 -21.55 -3.66
CA THR A 42 -1.70 -20.55 -4.71
C THR A 42 -1.04 -19.30 -4.11
N ALA A 43 -1.55 -18.80 -2.97
CA ALA A 43 -0.98 -17.65 -2.28
C ALA A 43 0.45 -17.95 -1.77
N PHE A 44 0.66 -19.11 -1.18
CA PHE A 44 1.97 -19.53 -0.67
C PHE A 44 3.00 -19.73 -1.79
N ASP A 45 2.63 -20.42 -2.87
CA ASP A 45 3.51 -20.64 -4.03
C ASP A 45 3.90 -19.32 -4.71
N PHE A 46 2.99 -18.35 -4.75
CA PHE A 46 3.27 -16.99 -5.25
C PHE A 46 4.36 -16.31 -4.42
N GLU A 47 4.19 -16.26 -3.10
CA GLU A 47 5.20 -15.66 -2.21
C GLU A 47 6.54 -16.41 -2.24
N ALA A 48 6.50 -17.74 -2.28
CA ALA A 48 7.72 -18.55 -2.38
C ALA A 48 8.53 -18.25 -3.66
N ARG A 49 7.86 -18.10 -4.81
CA ARG A 49 8.52 -17.67 -6.06
C ARG A 49 9.14 -16.28 -5.96
N LEU A 50 8.47 -15.35 -5.28
CA LEU A 50 9.04 -14.00 -5.05
C LEU A 50 10.27 -14.07 -4.12
N VAL A 51 10.23 -14.89 -3.09
CA VAL A 51 11.38 -15.13 -2.19
C VAL A 51 12.57 -15.66 -2.97
N GLU A 52 12.37 -16.68 -3.82
CA GLU A 52 13.41 -17.26 -4.67
C GLU A 52 13.97 -16.24 -5.66
N GLY A 53 13.11 -15.54 -6.40
CA GLY A 53 13.52 -14.53 -7.38
C GLY A 53 14.29 -13.34 -6.76
N LEU A 54 13.98 -12.99 -5.51
CA LEU A 54 14.65 -11.91 -4.79
C LEU A 54 15.98 -12.31 -4.13
N GLU A 55 16.30 -13.58 -4.04
CA GLU A 55 17.48 -14.08 -3.31
C GLU A 55 18.79 -13.42 -3.75
N PRO A 56 19.14 -13.35 -5.06
CA PRO A 56 20.40 -12.73 -5.49
C PRO A 56 20.49 -11.25 -5.10
N LYS A 57 19.37 -10.52 -5.24
CA LYS A 57 19.29 -9.10 -4.88
C LYS A 57 19.41 -8.91 -3.36
N PHE A 58 18.70 -9.70 -2.58
CA PHE A 58 18.77 -9.68 -1.13
C PHE A 58 20.20 -9.90 -0.63
N GLN A 59 20.91 -10.91 -1.14
CA GLN A 59 22.28 -11.20 -0.76
C GLN A 59 23.24 -10.07 -1.14
N SER A 60 23.09 -9.48 -2.32
CA SER A 60 23.91 -8.34 -2.74
C SER A 60 23.70 -7.10 -1.85
N GLU A 61 22.47 -6.80 -1.48
CA GLU A 61 22.13 -5.71 -0.57
C GLU A 61 22.67 -5.97 0.85
N MET A 62 22.52 -7.18 1.37
CA MET A 62 23.05 -7.57 2.67
C MET A 62 24.58 -7.46 2.71
N ALA A 63 25.29 -7.83 1.64
CA ALA A 63 26.73 -7.65 1.55
C ALA A 63 27.16 -6.17 1.64
N LEU A 64 26.40 -5.25 1.02
CA LEU A 64 26.65 -3.82 1.15
C LEU A 64 26.45 -3.31 2.58
N LEU A 65 25.40 -3.76 3.26
CA LEU A 65 25.13 -3.35 4.65
C LEU A 65 26.17 -3.93 5.61
N LYS A 66 26.59 -5.19 5.43
CA LYS A 66 27.67 -5.83 6.19
C LYS A 66 29.00 -5.06 6.04
N LYS A 67 29.34 -4.69 4.80
CA LYS A 67 30.53 -3.88 4.52
C LYS A 67 30.52 -2.55 5.29
N LEU A 68 29.38 -1.82 5.24
CA LEU A 68 29.22 -0.56 5.98
C LEU A 68 29.40 -0.73 7.49
N LYS A 69 28.86 -1.83 8.05
CA LYS A 69 29.01 -2.13 9.48
C LYS A 69 30.45 -2.50 9.83
N ALA A 70 31.10 -3.30 9.00
CA ALA A 70 32.49 -3.68 9.19
C ALA A 70 33.43 -2.45 9.20
N GLU A 71 33.25 -1.53 8.25
CA GLU A 71 34.01 -0.27 8.17
C GLU A 71 33.76 0.61 9.38
N GLU A 72 32.54 0.71 9.90
CA GLU A 72 32.23 1.55 11.05
C GLU A 72 32.73 0.98 12.37
N THR A 73 32.60 -0.33 12.53
CA THR A 73 32.96 -1.01 13.80
C THR A 73 34.41 -1.46 13.86
N GLY A 74 35.14 -1.44 12.75
CA GLY A 74 36.46 -2.04 12.62
C GLY A 74 36.49 -3.57 12.72
N ASN A 75 35.33 -4.23 12.64
CA ASN A 75 35.20 -5.68 12.70
C ASN A 75 34.91 -6.24 11.30
N PRO A 76 35.83 -6.94 10.64
CA PRO A 76 35.66 -7.50 9.32
C PRO A 76 34.56 -8.59 9.27
N ASP A 77 34.28 -9.26 10.38
CA ASP A 77 33.29 -10.32 10.51
C ASP A 77 31.93 -9.80 11.03
N ALA A 78 31.68 -8.49 10.91
CA ALA A 78 30.42 -7.89 11.38
C ALA A 78 29.21 -8.43 10.63
N GLU A 79 28.24 -8.95 11.37
CA GLU A 79 26.98 -9.44 10.84
C GLU A 79 25.87 -8.39 11.00
N ILE A 80 24.98 -8.27 10.01
CA ILE A 80 23.77 -7.45 10.10
C ILE A 80 22.69 -8.26 10.82
N LYS A 81 22.17 -7.71 11.90
CA LYS A 81 21.04 -8.25 12.66
C LYS A 81 19.79 -7.42 12.41
N LEU A 82 18.63 -7.95 12.77
CA LEU A 82 17.32 -7.33 12.53
C LEU A 82 17.27 -5.86 13.02
N TRP A 83 17.87 -5.55 14.18
CA TRP A 83 17.91 -4.20 14.76
C TRP A 83 18.87 -3.24 14.05
N ASP A 84 19.83 -3.74 13.29
CA ASP A 84 20.79 -2.96 12.52
C ASP A 84 20.19 -2.40 11.23
N MET A 85 19.18 -3.09 10.67
CA MET A 85 18.67 -2.85 9.33
C MET A 85 18.28 -1.39 9.07
N ARG A 86 17.49 -0.78 9.96
CA ARG A 86 17.04 0.60 9.79
C ARG A 86 18.22 1.59 9.78
N TYR A 87 19.18 1.38 10.66
CA TYR A 87 20.34 2.26 10.78
C TYR A 87 21.23 2.18 9.53
N TYR A 88 21.65 0.96 9.13
CA TYR A 88 22.56 0.82 7.99
C TYR A 88 21.90 1.10 6.64
N LYS A 89 20.61 0.83 6.46
CA LYS A 89 19.87 1.29 5.28
C LYS A 89 19.87 2.82 5.17
N ASN A 90 19.58 3.54 6.25
CA ASN A 90 19.63 5.00 6.25
C ASN A 90 21.04 5.53 6.02
N LYS A 91 22.05 4.89 6.60
CA LYS A 91 23.45 5.24 6.40
C LYS A 91 23.88 5.04 4.94
N LEU A 92 23.49 3.90 4.33
CA LEU A 92 23.72 3.62 2.91
C LEU A 92 23.13 4.73 2.02
N LYS A 93 21.87 5.09 2.26
CA LYS A 93 21.17 6.15 1.51
C LYS A 93 21.89 7.50 1.62
N LYS A 94 22.32 7.87 2.81
CA LYS A 94 23.02 9.15 3.04
C LYS A 94 24.42 9.19 2.42
N ILE A 95 25.21 8.12 2.57
CA ILE A 95 26.61 8.10 2.13
C ILE A 95 26.71 7.90 0.62
N ARG A 96 25.98 6.92 0.08
CA ARG A 96 26.11 6.51 -1.32
C ARG A 96 25.28 7.35 -2.27
N TYR A 97 24.02 7.64 -1.88
CA TYR A 97 23.05 8.32 -2.75
C TYR A 97 22.86 9.79 -2.39
N GLN A 98 23.42 10.26 -1.27
CA GLN A 98 23.33 11.66 -0.82
C GLN A 98 21.87 12.15 -0.69
N VAL A 99 20.94 11.24 -0.44
CA VAL A 99 19.52 11.56 -0.24
C VAL A 99 19.30 11.98 1.21
N ASP A 100 18.87 13.22 1.40
CA ASP A 100 18.47 13.76 2.70
C ASP A 100 16.97 14.09 2.65
N THR A 101 16.14 13.16 3.12
CA THR A 101 14.68 13.28 3.08
C THR A 101 14.14 14.48 3.87
N GLU A 102 14.89 14.96 4.89
CA GLU A 102 14.49 16.15 5.63
C GLU A 102 14.66 17.43 4.80
N LYS A 103 15.69 17.50 3.96
CA LYS A 103 15.90 18.65 3.05
C LYS A 103 14.90 18.66 1.90
N LEU A 104 14.34 17.52 1.53
CA LEU A 104 13.39 17.41 0.44
C LEU A 104 11.97 17.90 0.82
N LYS A 105 11.65 17.99 2.09
CA LYS A 105 10.34 18.47 2.57
C LYS A 105 9.96 19.85 2.05
N VAL A 106 10.94 20.68 1.72
CA VAL A 106 10.68 22.04 1.20
C VAL A 106 9.89 22.04 -0.11
N TYR A 107 9.93 20.93 -0.86
CA TYR A 107 9.21 20.77 -2.12
C TYR A 107 7.78 20.25 -1.95
N PHE A 108 7.41 19.80 -0.74
CA PHE A 108 6.14 19.13 -0.49
C PHE A 108 5.35 19.87 0.61
N GLU A 109 4.98 21.09 0.30
CA GLU A 109 4.04 21.85 1.13
C GLU A 109 2.63 21.25 0.94
N LEU A 110 1.90 21.02 2.05
CA LEU A 110 0.66 20.24 2.06
C LEU A 110 -0.40 20.73 1.08
N ASP A 111 -0.66 22.04 1.03
CA ASP A 111 -1.72 22.57 0.17
C ASP A 111 -1.31 22.50 -1.32
N ASN A 112 -0.04 22.70 -1.65
CA ASN A 112 0.48 22.48 -3.00
C ASN A 112 0.35 21.02 -3.42
N VAL A 113 0.65 20.07 -2.50
CA VAL A 113 0.51 18.64 -2.77
C VAL A 113 -0.94 18.24 -2.99
N LEU A 114 -1.86 18.72 -2.14
CA LEU A 114 -3.30 18.45 -2.29
C LEU A 114 -3.85 18.98 -3.62
N ASN A 115 -3.56 20.26 -3.92
CA ASN A 115 -4.02 20.88 -5.16
C ASN A 115 -3.45 20.16 -6.39
N GLY A 116 -2.14 19.86 -6.38
CA GLY A 116 -1.53 19.13 -7.48
C GLY A 116 -2.05 17.70 -7.66
N MET A 117 -2.34 17.01 -6.57
CA MET A 117 -2.99 15.70 -6.60
C MET A 117 -4.39 15.80 -7.22
N PHE A 118 -5.20 16.79 -6.82
CA PHE A 118 -6.53 16.99 -7.39
C PHE A 118 -6.43 17.33 -8.88
N ASP A 119 -5.58 18.27 -9.29
CA ASP A 119 -5.39 18.65 -10.69
C ASP A 119 -5.02 17.45 -11.58
N ILE A 120 -4.17 16.54 -11.08
CA ILE A 120 -3.78 15.31 -11.79
C ILE A 120 -5.00 14.43 -12.04
N PHE A 121 -5.73 14.08 -10.96
CA PHE A 121 -6.83 13.13 -11.07
C PHE A 121 -8.09 13.74 -11.69
N GLU A 122 -8.30 15.05 -11.56
CA GLU A 122 -9.31 15.77 -12.33
C GLU A 122 -9.06 15.63 -13.83
N GLU A 123 -7.80 15.80 -14.25
CA GLU A 123 -7.42 15.72 -15.66
C GLU A 123 -7.57 14.31 -16.24
N ILE A 124 -7.06 13.28 -15.55
CA ILE A 124 -7.02 11.92 -16.12
C ILE A 124 -8.32 11.13 -15.91
N LEU A 125 -9.12 11.46 -14.89
CA LEU A 125 -10.35 10.75 -14.55
C LEU A 125 -11.64 11.53 -14.86
N ARG A 126 -11.55 12.68 -15.52
CA ARG A 126 -12.68 13.60 -15.80
C ARG A 126 -13.43 13.98 -14.54
N LEU A 127 -12.70 14.44 -13.53
CA LEU A 127 -13.29 14.86 -12.27
C LEU A 127 -13.27 16.37 -12.11
N ARG A 128 -14.08 16.84 -11.20
CA ARG A 128 -14.02 18.16 -10.61
C ARG A 128 -14.12 17.99 -9.11
N ILE A 129 -13.15 18.51 -8.37
CA ILE A 129 -13.03 18.38 -6.92
C ILE A 129 -13.05 19.77 -6.30
N GLU A 130 -14.14 20.12 -5.63
CA GLU A 130 -14.36 21.45 -5.10
C GLU A 130 -14.43 21.42 -3.58
N ALA A 131 -13.69 22.30 -2.92
CA ALA A 131 -13.81 22.50 -1.48
C ALA A 131 -15.18 23.09 -1.14
N ILE A 132 -15.86 22.48 -0.19
CA ILE A 132 -17.14 22.96 0.34
C ILE A 132 -17.12 23.05 1.86
N GLU A 133 -17.96 23.88 2.45
CA GLU A 133 -18.08 23.96 3.90
C GLU A 133 -18.80 22.74 4.44
N PRO A 134 -18.17 21.96 5.37
CA PRO A 134 -18.84 20.85 6.01
C PRO A 134 -19.96 21.34 6.93
N GLY A 135 -21.14 20.75 6.77
CA GLY A 135 -22.29 21.05 7.64
C GLY A 135 -22.08 20.62 9.10
N TYR A 136 -21.14 19.70 9.34
CA TYR A 136 -20.71 19.23 10.64
C TYR A 136 -19.20 18.97 10.63
N LYS A 137 -18.51 19.43 11.69
CA LYS A 137 -17.07 19.22 11.89
C LYS A 137 -16.84 18.47 13.20
N TRP A 138 -16.12 17.37 13.18
CA TRP A 138 -15.64 16.69 14.40
C TRP A 138 -14.29 17.22 14.89
N VAL A 139 -13.65 18.09 14.08
CA VAL A 139 -12.44 18.85 14.38
C VAL A 139 -12.45 20.13 13.56
N ASP A 140 -11.88 21.22 14.08
CA ASP A 140 -11.99 22.56 13.49
C ASP A 140 -11.38 22.68 12.10
N ASP A 141 -10.25 21.99 11.87
CA ASP A 141 -9.48 21.98 10.62
C ASP A 141 -9.93 20.89 9.62
N LEU A 142 -11.09 20.28 9.84
CA LEU A 142 -11.68 19.32 8.92
C LEU A 142 -11.98 19.96 7.57
N ARG A 143 -11.50 19.35 6.51
CA ARG A 143 -11.81 19.75 5.13
C ARG A 143 -12.84 18.81 4.51
N LEU A 144 -13.66 19.35 3.62
CA LEU A 144 -14.65 18.58 2.86
C LEU A 144 -14.57 18.98 1.39
N TYR A 145 -14.54 17.97 0.53
CA TYR A 145 -14.50 18.14 -0.93
C TYR A 145 -15.67 17.40 -1.56
N ALA A 146 -16.31 18.06 -2.53
CA ALA A 146 -17.30 17.45 -3.41
C ALA A 146 -16.63 17.02 -4.71
N ALA A 147 -16.78 15.75 -5.08
CA ALA A 147 -16.36 15.23 -6.37
C ALA A 147 -17.55 15.13 -7.33
N SER A 148 -17.39 15.64 -8.54
CA SER A 148 -18.37 15.56 -9.62
C SER A 148 -17.69 15.18 -10.93
N ASP A 149 -18.48 14.68 -11.89
CA ASP A 149 -18.02 14.47 -13.26
C ASP A 149 -17.84 15.81 -13.97
N SER A 150 -16.66 16.06 -14.55
CA SER A 150 -16.35 17.38 -15.14
C SER A 150 -17.08 17.67 -16.45
N GLU A 151 -17.60 16.65 -17.15
CA GLU A 151 -18.35 16.83 -18.42
C GLU A 151 -19.84 16.99 -18.16
N THR A 152 -20.41 16.19 -17.26
CA THR A 152 -21.86 16.15 -17.02
C THR A 152 -22.29 17.00 -15.83
N GLY A 153 -21.36 17.32 -14.91
CA GLY A 153 -21.65 17.94 -13.62
C GLY A 153 -22.35 17.01 -12.63
N GLU A 154 -22.48 15.72 -12.93
CA GLU A 154 -23.12 14.76 -12.04
C GLU A 154 -22.32 14.59 -10.74
N PRO A 155 -22.93 14.71 -9.54
CA PRO A 155 -22.24 14.50 -8.30
C PRO A 155 -21.82 13.04 -8.15
N LEU A 156 -20.59 12.78 -7.75
CA LEU A 156 -20.00 11.44 -7.58
C LEU A 156 -19.90 11.04 -6.10
N GLY A 157 -19.51 11.96 -5.23
CA GLY A 157 -19.39 11.68 -3.80
C GLY A 157 -18.76 12.81 -3.02
N LEU A 158 -18.57 12.57 -1.72
CA LEU A 158 -17.93 13.52 -0.80
C LEU A 158 -16.71 12.89 -0.14
N ILE A 159 -15.66 13.70 0.04
CA ILE A 159 -14.39 13.30 0.65
C ILE A 159 -14.08 14.24 1.81
N TYR A 160 -14.21 13.74 3.04
CA TYR A 160 -13.67 14.40 4.21
C TYR A 160 -12.17 14.15 4.30
N MET A 161 -11.42 15.16 4.71
CA MET A 161 -9.99 15.06 5.00
C MET A 161 -9.69 15.55 6.41
N ASP A 162 -9.33 14.63 7.29
CA ASP A 162 -8.88 14.85 8.65
C ASP A 162 -7.36 14.66 8.68
N LEU A 163 -6.61 15.76 8.53
CA LEU A 163 -5.23 15.74 8.07
C LEU A 163 -4.20 15.69 9.20
N PHE A 164 -4.52 16.17 10.41
CA PHE A 164 -3.52 16.40 11.45
C PHE A 164 -3.68 15.46 12.65
N PRO A 165 -2.59 15.11 13.36
CA PRO A 165 -2.66 14.31 14.57
C PRO A 165 -3.30 15.06 15.73
N ARG A 166 -3.98 14.33 16.61
CA ARG A 166 -4.50 14.83 17.89
C ARG A 166 -4.64 13.68 18.88
N GLU A 167 -4.87 14.00 20.12
CA GLU A 167 -5.11 12.99 21.17
C GLU A 167 -6.32 12.09 20.81
N ASN A 168 -6.17 10.79 21.02
CA ASN A 168 -7.18 9.75 20.75
C ASN A 168 -7.58 9.60 19.27
N LYS A 169 -6.88 10.22 18.33
CA LYS A 169 -7.07 9.97 16.90
C LYS A 169 -6.39 8.67 16.48
N TYR A 170 -6.95 8.00 15.47
CA TYR A 170 -6.31 6.86 14.80
C TYR A 170 -4.92 7.26 14.27
N GLY A 171 -3.90 6.52 14.67
CA GLY A 171 -2.49 6.91 14.49
C GLY A 171 -1.88 6.53 13.13
N HIS A 172 -2.65 5.90 12.24
CA HIS A 172 -2.22 5.55 10.88
C HIS A 172 -2.97 6.37 9.84
N PHE A 173 -2.51 6.31 8.59
CA PHE A 173 -3.27 6.81 7.46
C PHE A 173 -4.30 5.74 7.08
N ALA A 174 -5.50 6.14 6.72
CA ALA A 174 -6.53 5.23 6.27
C ALA A 174 -7.72 5.96 5.64
N GLN A 175 -8.34 5.32 4.65
CA GLN A 175 -9.66 5.70 4.15
C GLN A 175 -10.75 4.94 4.91
N PHE A 176 -11.79 5.65 5.34
CA PHE A 176 -12.99 5.10 5.99
C PHE A 176 -14.24 5.44 5.19
N GLY A 177 -15.10 4.44 4.95
CA GLY A 177 -16.43 4.67 4.40
C GLY A 177 -17.36 5.26 5.45
N VAL A 178 -18.00 6.39 5.15
CA VAL A 178 -19.05 7.02 5.97
C VAL A 178 -20.42 6.64 5.42
N THR A 179 -20.60 6.74 4.11
CA THR A 179 -21.80 6.32 3.41
C THR A 179 -21.41 5.53 2.17
N THR A 180 -22.01 4.37 1.97
CA THR A 180 -21.71 3.50 0.83
C THR A 180 -22.57 3.84 -0.37
N GLY A 181 -21.98 3.87 -1.56
CA GLY A 181 -22.71 4.06 -2.83
C GLY A 181 -23.65 2.88 -3.12
N LYS A 182 -24.87 3.15 -3.59
CA LYS A 182 -25.82 2.11 -4.01
C LYS A 182 -27.00 2.70 -4.76
N LEU A 183 -27.66 1.87 -5.58
CA LEU A 183 -28.93 2.22 -6.20
C LEU A 183 -30.07 2.09 -5.16
N LEU A 184 -30.86 3.15 -5.01
CA LEU A 184 -32.04 3.17 -4.14
C LEU A 184 -33.27 2.60 -4.86
N SER A 185 -34.30 2.22 -4.09
CA SER A 185 -35.57 1.65 -4.62
C SER A 185 -36.37 2.63 -5.49
N ASN A 186 -36.13 3.94 -5.31
CA ASN A 186 -36.76 4.99 -6.14
C ASN A 186 -36.00 5.27 -7.45
N GLY A 187 -34.92 4.53 -7.74
CA GLY A 187 -34.10 4.69 -8.93
C GLY A 187 -32.99 5.74 -8.82
N GLU A 188 -32.89 6.48 -7.73
CA GLU A 188 -31.80 7.41 -7.46
C GLU A 188 -30.54 6.67 -6.98
N TYR A 189 -29.37 7.22 -7.24
CA TYR A 189 -28.13 6.67 -6.75
C TYR A 189 -27.67 7.41 -5.48
N GLN A 190 -27.62 6.70 -4.34
CA GLN A 190 -27.00 7.21 -3.12
C GLN A 190 -25.51 7.36 -3.34
N ARG A 191 -25.03 8.60 -3.27
CA ARG A 191 -23.61 8.88 -3.45
C ARG A 191 -22.80 8.50 -2.22
N PRO A 192 -21.58 7.94 -2.42
CA PRO A 192 -20.70 7.59 -1.31
C PRO A 192 -20.13 8.82 -0.62
N VAL A 193 -19.83 8.66 0.65
CA VAL A 193 -19.10 9.62 1.48
C VAL A 193 -17.97 8.88 2.16
N VAL A 194 -16.75 9.40 2.07
CA VAL A 194 -15.56 8.83 2.67
C VAL A 194 -14.81 9.83 3.52
N ALA A 195 -13.98 9.34 4.43
CA ALA A 195 -13.07 10.14 5.23
C ALA A 195 -11.64 9.62 5.08
N LEU A 196 -10.74 10.47 4.66
CA LEU A 196 -9.29 10.22 4.71
C LEU A 196 -8.76 10.71 6.05
N ILE A 197 -8.22 9.79 6.83
CA ILE A 197 -7.59 10.07 8.11
C ILE A 197 -6.09 10.06 7.90
N CYS A 198 -5.44 11.22 8.13
CA CYS A 198 -4.01 11.41 7.98
C CYS A 198 -3.38 11.89 9.29
N ASN A 199 -2.06 11.90 9.36
CA ASN A 199 -1.32 12.36 10.54
C ASN A 199 -0.10 13.19 10.10
N PHE A 200 -0.33 14.18 9.22
CA PHE A 200 0.72 15.07 8.73
C PHE A 200 1.23 16.01 9.83
N PRO A 201 2.51 16.42 9.78
CA PRO A 201 3.01 17.44 10.69
C PRO A 201 2.22 18.75 10.49
N PRO A 202 1.65 19.35 11.55
CA PRO A 202 0.95 20.61 11.41
C PRO A 202 1.90 21.76 11.05
N ALA A 203 1.35 22.84 10.50
CA ALA A 203 2.07 24.10 10.33
C ALA A 203 2.55 24.63 11.69
N THR A 204 3.67 25.35 11.68
CA THR A 204 4.18 26.11 12.83
C THR A 204 4.12 27.60 12.53
N GLU A 205 4.43 28.46 13.52
CA GLU A 205 4.46 29.91 13.30
C GLU A 205 5.38 30.35 12.15
N ASP A 206 6.50 29.60 11.94
CA ASP A 206 7.53 29.95 10.97
C ASP A 206 7.46 29.16 9.66
N LYS A 207 6.69 28.06 9.60
CA LYS A 207 6.71 27.12 8.47
C LYS A 207 5.33 26.51 8.22
N PRO A 208 4.93 26.36 6.94
CA PRO A 208 3.74 25.60 6.59
C PRO A 208 3.90 24.10 6.93
N SER A 209 2.85 23.33 6.77
CA SER A 209 2.94 21.87 6.86
C SER A 209 3.80 21.33 5.71
N LEU A 210 4.94 20.73 6.03
CA LEU A 210 5.90 20.19 5.08
C LEU A 210 5.97 18.67 5.20
N LEU A 211 5.66 17.99 4.11
CA LEU A 211 5.57 16.54 4.04
C LEU A 211 6.92 15.89 3.67
N LYS A 212 7.15 14.68 4.09
CA LYS A 212 8.16 13.82 3.49
C LYS A 212 7.62 13.27 2.16
N HIS A 213 8.50 12.87 1.26
CA HIS A 213 8.09 12.17 0.03
C HIS A 213 7.25 10.93 0.34
N SER A 214 7.59 10.15 1.37
CA SER A 214 6.80 9.01 1.83
C SER A 214 5.41 9.38 2.38
N ASP A 215 5.23 10.60 2.89
CA ASP A 215 3.92 11.07 3.34
C ASP A 215 3.04 11.41 2.13
N VAL A 216 3.66 11.94 1.06
CA VAL A 216 2.99 12.18 -0.23
C VAL A 216 2.59 10.86 -0.88
N GLU A 217 3.49 9.86 -0.88
CA GLU A 217 3.21 8.49 -1.35
C GLU A 217 1.98 7.92 -0.66
N THR A 218 1.95 7.96 0.68
CA THR A 218 0.80 7.49 1.46
C THR A 218 -0.47 8.28 1.16
N LEU A 219 -0.38 9.60 0.93
CA LEU A 219 -1.54 10.42 0.56
C LEU A 219 -2.15 9.99 -0.79
N PHE A 220 -1.32 9.74 -1.80
CA PHE A 220 -1.77 9.25 -3.10
C PHE A 220 -2.40 7.86 -2.99
N HIS A 221 -1.82 6.99 -2.16
CA HIS A 221 -2.38 5.68 -1.82
C HIS A 221 -3.80 5.81 -1.24
N GLU A 222 -3.95 6.55 -0.14
CA GLU A 222 -5.26 6.71 0.53
C GLU A 222 -6.28 7.43 -0.36
N PHE A 223 -5.81 8.35 -1.21
CA PHE A 223 -6.67 8.98 -2.21
C PHE A 223 -7.13 7.98 -3.28
N GLY A 224 -6.31 6.98 -3.61
CA GLY A 224 -6.70 5.86 -4.48
C GLY A 224 -7.90 5.09 -3.92
N HIS A 225 -7.92 4.81 -2.62
CA HIS A 225 -9.09 4.22 -1.96
C HIS A 225 -10.31 5.15 -1.98
N ALA A 226 -10.10 6.47 -1.79
CA ALA A 226 -11.17 7.44 -1.90
C ALA A 226 -11.77 7.47 -3.31
N LEU A 227 -10.94 7.49 -4.35
CA LEU A 227 -11.37 7.40 -5.75
C LEU A 227 -12.14 6.11 -6.03
N HIS A 228 -11.63 4.97 -5.56
CA HIS A 228 -12.32 3.68 -5.72
C HIS A 228 -13.72 3.72 -5.09
N SER A 229 -13.86 4.41 -3.96
CA SER A 229 -15.15 4.57 -3.28
C SER A 229 -16.07 5.56 -3.98
N VAL A 230 -15.59 6.77 -4.34
CA VAL A 230 -16.47 7.83 -4.88
C VAL A 230 -16.83 7.64 -6.34
N LEU A 231 -16.03 6.89 -7.11
CA LEU A 231 -16.29 6.61 -8.52
C LEU A 231 -17.17 5.37 -8.75
N THR A 232 -17.54 4.65 -7.69
CA THR A 232 -18.34 3.43 -7.81
C THR A 232 -19.70 3.70 -8.46
N GLN A 233 -20.13 2.76 -9.31
CA GLN A 233 -21.46 2.70 -9.89
C GLN A 233 -22.16 1.38 -9.54
N ALA A 234 -21.65 0.67 -8.54
CA ALA A 234 -22.19 -0.61 -8.11
C ALA A 234 -23.66 -0.47 -7.64
N ARG A 235 -24.52 -1.35 -8.12
CA ARG A 235 -25.94 -1.35 -7.77
C ARG A 235 -26.17 -1.64 -6.28
N TYR A 236 -25.38 -2.53 -5.70
CA TYR A 236 -25.52 -3.00 -4.32
C TYR A 236 -24.36 -2.50 -3.46
N ALA A 237 -24.67 -2.10 -2.23
CA ALA A 237 -23.68 -1.62 -1.27
C ALA A 237 -22.55 -2.62 -0.99
N SER A 238 -22.85 -3.92 -0.98
CA SER A 238 -21.87 -5.00 -0.74
C SER A 238 -20.82 -5.17 -1.85
N PHE A 239 -21.02 -4.53 -3.00
CA PHE A 239 -20.08 -4.53 -4.13
C PHE A 239 -19.50 -3.14 -4.43
N SER A 240 -19.79 -2.16 -3.58
CA SER A 240 -19.49 -0.75 -3.84
C SER A 240 -18.05 -0.40 -3.45
N GLY A 241 -17.37 0.27 -4.35
CA GLY A 241 -16.03 0.84 -4.10
C GLY A 241 -15.03 -0.22 -3.62
N THR A 242 -14.46 0.02 -2.43
CA THR A 242 -13.47 -0.87 -1.82
C THR A 242 -14.02 -2.19 -1.26
N SER A 243 -15.32 -2.49 -1.48
CA SER A 243 -15.92 -3.80 -1.15
C SER A 243 -15.55 -4.85 -2.21
N VAL A 244 -14.29 -5.12 -2.34
CA VAL A 244 -13.64 -6.06 -3.26
C VAL A 244 -12.79 -7.09 -2.48
N PRO A 245 -12.29 -8.16 -3.11
CA PRO A 245 -11.36 -9.08 -2.45
C PRO A 245 -10.15 -8.37 -1.84
N ARG A 246 -9.71 -8.83 -0.65
CA ARG A 246 -8.62 -8.21 0.10
C ARG A 246 -7.27 -8.23 -0.61
N ASP A 247 -7.04 -9.20 -1.47
CA ASP A 247 -5.85 -9.31 -2.31
C ASP A 247 -5.93 -8.47 -3.59
N PHE A 248 -7.02 -7.69 -3.77
CA PHE A 248 -7.14 -6.70 -4.82
C PHE A 248 -7.27 -5.26 -4.28
N VAL A 249 -7.87 -5.08 -3.11
CA VAL A 249 -8.28 -3.76 -2.60
C VAL A 249 -7.15 -2.72 -2.62
N GLU A 250 -5.90 -3.18 -2.41
CA GLU A 250 -4.71 -2.31 -2.40
C GLU A 250 -4.17 -2.03 -3.83
N ALA A 251 -4.53 -2.82 -4.85
CA ALA A 251 -3.93 -2.66 -6.17
C ALA A 251 -4.20 -1.29 -6.83
N PRO A 252 -5.43 -0.74 -6.83
CA PRO A 252 -5.68 0.58 -7.39
C PRO A 252 -5.02 1.72 -6.59
N SER A 253 -4.87 1.58 -5.27
CA SER A 253 -4.21 2.58 -4.42
C SER A 253 -2.69 2.55 -4.57
N GLN A 254 -2.07 1.37 -4.51
CA GLN A 254 -0.64 1.19 -4.76
C GLN A 254 -0.22 1.65 -6.17
N MET A 255 -1.09 1.46 -7.17
CA MET A 255 -0.83 1.96 -8.52
C MET A 255 -0.59 3.47 -8.54
N LEU A 256 -1.36 4.25 -7.78
CA LEU A 256 -1.23 5.70 -7.76
C LEU A 256 0.06 6.20 -7.10
N GLU A 257 0.74 5.37 -6.33
CA GLU A 257 2.05 5.70 -5.75
C GLU A 257 3.11 5.94 -6.83
N ASN A 258 2.94 5.40 -8.05
CA ASN A 258 3.87 5.61 -9.16
C ASN A 258 3.89 7.08 -9.64
N TRP A 259 2.79 7.83 -9.50
CA TRP A 259 2.72 9.23 -9.95
C TRP A 259 3.75 10.13 -9.26
N ILE A 260 4.08 9.87 -7.99
CA ILE A 260 5.03 10.69 -7.23
C ILE A 260 6.51 10.34 -7.51
N TRP A 261 6.76 9.38 -8.39
CA TRP A 261 8.10 9.05 -8.88
C TRP A 261 8.36 9.60 -10.30
N ASP A 262 7.33 10.08 -10.98
CA ASP A 262 7.46 10.68 -12.30
C ASP A 262 7.78 12.19 -12.22
N LYS A 263 8.87 12.59 -12.93
CA LYS A 263 9.33 13.98 -12.90
C LYS A 263 8.33 14.96 -13.49
N SER A 264 7.61 14.58 -14.55
CA SER A 264 6.63 15.44 -15.22
C SER A 264 5.40 15.67 -14.33
N VAL A 265 5.03 14.68 -13.57
CA VAL A 265 3.95 14.75 -12.56
C VAL A 265 4.37 15.61 -11.37
N LEU A 266 5.55 15.36 -10.81
CA LEU A 266 6.08 16.13 -9.67
C LEU A 266 6.25 17.61 -10.02
N ASP A 267 6.62 17.94 -11.26
CA ASP A 267 6.79 19.32 -11.72
C ASP A 267 5.50 20.15 -11.69
N ARG A 268 4.36 19.52 -11.49
CA ARG A 268 3.07 20.21 -11.38
C ARG A 268 2.85 20.80 -9.99
N PHE A 269 3.46 20.24 -8.93
CA PHE A 269 3.21 20.66 -7.57
C PHE A 269 4.43 20.66 -6.64
N ALA A 270 5.47 19.86 -6.94
CA ALA A 270 6.65 19.74 -6.08
C ALA A 270 7.61 20.91 -6.26
N VAL A 271 7.26 22.05 -5.66
CA VAL A 271 8.02 23.30 -5.71
C VAL A 271 8.47 23.73 -4.31
N ASP A 272 9.62 24.40 -4.22
CA ASP A 272 10.09 24.96 -2.94
C ASP A 272 9.07 25.99 -2.44
N TYR A 273 8.49 25.78 -1.27
CA TYR A 273 7.46 26.65 -0.68
C TYR A 273 7.93 28.12 -0.52
N ARG A 274 9.25 28.37 -0.54
CA ARG A 274 9.85 29.71 -0.45
C ARG A 274 10.07 30.38 -1.81
N ASP A 275 10.14 29.55 -2.87
CA ASP A 275 10.39 30.00 -4.26
C ASP A 275 9.68 29.04 -5.23
N PRO A 276 8.50 29.40 -5.73
CA PRO A 276 7.69 28.55 -6.61
C PRO A 276 8.34 28.26 -7.98
N ASN A 277 9.44 28.94 -8.32
CA ASN A 277 10.20 28.65 -9.53
C ASN A 277 11.21 27.51 -9.32
N LYS A 278 11.45 27.10 -8.10
CA LYS A 278 12.35 25.99 -7.76
C LYS A 278 11.60 24.68 -7.67
N LYS A 279 11.72 23.86 -8.68
CA LYS A 279 11.22 22.48 -8.72
C LYS A 279 12.24 21.52 -8.13
N ILE A 280 11.78 20.32 -7.77
CA ILE A 280 12.69 19.25 -7.36
C ILE A 280 13.67 18.92 -8.50
N PRO A 281 15.00 18.93 -8.27
CA PRO A 281 15.97 18.66 -9.33
C PRO A 281 15.84 17.21 -9.84
N VAL A 282 15.99 17.01 -11.16
CA VAL A 282 15.92 15.68 -11.79
C VAL A 282 16.95 14.72 -11.19
N ASP A 283 18.18 15.19 -10.95
CA ASP A 283 19.24 14.39 -10.34
C ASP A 283 18.88 13.95 -8.91
N THR A 284 18.10 14.74 -8.20
CA THR A 284 17.64 14.41 -6.85
C THR A 284 16.62 13.29 -6.90
N LEU A 285 15.67 13.35 -7.81
CA LEU A 285 14.67 12.30 -8.01
C LEU A 285 15.34 10.97 -8.44
N ALA A 286 16.25 11.02 -9.41
CA ALA A 286 17.01 9.85 -9.84
C ALA A 286 17.79 9.20 -8.67
N LYS A 287 18.45 10.00 -7.83
CA LYS A 287 19.13 9.50 -6.63
C LYS A 287 18.17 8.91 -5.60
N MET A 288 16.96 9.46 -5.45
CA MET A 288 15.92 8.89 -4.58
C MET A 288 15.48 7.53 -5.08
N GLU A 289 15.26 7.38 -6.37
CA GLU A 289 14.89 6.12 -6.99
C GLU A 289 15.99 5.06 -6.87
N GLU A 290 17.23 5.42 -7.20
CA GLU A 290 18.40 4.55 -6.97
C GLU A 290 18.51 4.12 -5.48
N ALA A 291 18.26 5.04 -4.55
CA ALA A 291 18.30 4.76 -3.11
C ALA A 291 17.13 3.85 -2.66
N ARG A 292 15.97 3.94 -3.31
CA ARG A 292 14.83 3.04 -3.12
C ARG A 292 15.19 1.63 -3.57
N LEU A 293 15.65 1.50 -4.81
CA LEU A 293 16.02 0.23 -5.42
C LEU A 293 17.20 -0.45 -4.73
N ALA A 294 18.13 0.31 -4.13
CA ALA A 294 19.30 -0.23 -3.44
C ALA A 294 19.01 -1.05 -2.17
N THR A 295 17.80 -0.99 -1.65
CA THR A 295 17.39 -1.74 -0.45
C THR A 295 16.00 -2.37 -0.60
N ILE A 296 15.51 -2.46 -1.83
CA ILE A 296 14.16 -2.95 -2.11
C ILE A 296 14.06 -4.47 -1.91
N GLY A 297 15.11 -5.22 -2.22
CA GLY A 297 15.16 -6.66 -1.99
C GLY A 297 15.04 -7.01 -0.50
N THR A 298 15.75 -6.27 0.36
CA THR A 298 15.62 -6.44 1.83
C THR A 298 14.26 -5.99 2.35
N TRP A 299 13.59 -5.04 1.68
CA TRP A 299 12.24 -4.61 2.04
C TRP A 299 11.21 -5.69 1.69
N TYR A 300 11.23 -6.21 0.47
CA TYR A 300 10.30 -7.27 0.05
C TYR A 300 10.50 -8.56 0.84
N ARG A 301 11.75 -9.01 1.07
CA ARG A 301 12.01 -10.21 1.86
C ARG A 301 11.42 -10.10 3.27
N ARG A 302 11.43 -8.90 3.86
CA ARG A 302 10.75 -8.65 5.12
C ARG A 302 9.23 -8.76 5.00
N GLN A 303 8.62 -8.20 3.97
CA GLN A 303 7.16 -8.27 3.77
C GLN A 303 6.73 -9.73 3.49
N LEU A 304 7.44 -10.42 2.62
CA LEU A 304 7.18 -11.83 2.32
C LEU A 304 7.36 -12.74 3.55
N SER A 305 8.29 -12.42 4.46
CA SER A 305 8.38 -13.16 5.71
C SER A 305 7.10 -13.06 6.55
N PHE A 306 6.39 -11.93 6.48
CA PHE A 306 5.11 -11.75 7.18
C PHE A 306 3.96 -12.48 6.49
N GLY A 307 3.90 -12.47 5.16
CA GLY A 307 2.90 -13.22 4.41
C GLY A 307 3.07 -14.73 4.59
N MET A 308 4.30 -15.22 4.44
CA MET A 308 4.58 -16.65 4.60
C MET A 308 4.31 -17.17 6.02
N LEU A 309 4.66 -16.39 7.07
CA LEU A 309 4.34 -16.80 8.44
C LEU A 309 2.81 -16.79 8.70
N ASP A 310 2.09 -15.82 8.15
CA ASP A 310 0.63 -15.76 8.25
C ASP A 310 -0.01 -16.99 7.59
N LEU A 311 0.36 -17.26 6.34
CA LEU A 311 -0.13 -18.43 5.61
C LEU A 311 0.23 -19.74 6.32
N LYS A 312 1.48 -19.90 6.73
CA LYS A 312 1.94 -21.14 7.40
C LYS A 312 1.17 -21.43 8.67
N LEU A 313 0.95 -20.41 9.52
CA LEU A 313 0.18 -20.55 10.75
C LEU A 313 -1.29 -20.95 10.48
N HIS A 314 -1.90 -20.39 9.44
CA HIS A 314 -3.31 -20.62 9.14
C HIS A 314 -3.56 -21.83 8.22
N MET A 315 -2.51 -22.37 7.59
CA MET A 315 -2.53 -23.66 6.88
C MET A 315 -2.29 -24.84 7.82
N SER A 316 -1.70 -24.60 9.03
CA SER A 316 -1.45 -25.69 9.97
C SER A 316 -2.75 -26.16 10.63
N THR A 317 -2.81 -27.48 10.85
CA THR A 317 -3.84 -28.18 11.65
C THR A 317 -3.22 -28.96 12.80
N ASP A 318 -1.88 -28.99 12.90
CA ASP A 318 -1.17 -29.69 13.98
C ASP A 318 -1.16 -28.83 15.25
N GLU A 319 -1.65 -29.41 16.35
CA GLU A 319 -1.65 -28.72 17.64
C GLU A 319 -0.25 -28.34 18.13
N LYS A 320 0.79 -29.08 17.72
CA LYS A 320 2.18 -28.78 18.07
C LYS A 320 2.67 -27.49 17.41
N ASP A 321 2.26 -27.22 16.17
CA ASP A 321 2.58 -25.96 15.49
C ASP A 321 1.96 -24.78 16.22
N PHE A 322 0.75 -24.95 16.74
CA PHE A 322 0.10 -23.89 17.54
C PHE A 322 0.76 -23.68 18.89
N GLU A 323 1.19 -24.73 19.55
CA GLU A 323 1.89 -24.64 20.84
C GLU A 323 3.28 -24.02 20.70
N ASN A 324 3.99 -24.33 19.61
CA ASN A 324 5.33 -23.84 19.29
C ASN A 324 5.32 -22.71 18.24
N PHE A 325 4.20 -22.00 18.09
CA PHE A 325 4.05 -21.03 16.98
C PHE A 325 5.11 -19.94 16.98
N VAL A 326 5.68 -19.58 18.14
CA VAL A 326 6.78 -18.60 18.19
C VAL A 326 8.06 -19.14 17.53
N GLU A 327 8.36 -20.42 17.74
CA GLU A 327 9.48 -21.09 17.09
C GLU A 327 9.26 -21.23 15.58
N VAL A 328 8.08 -21.69 15.16
CA VAL A 328 7.69 -21.79 13.74
C VAL A 328 7.85 -20.45 13.02
N ILE A 329 7.40 -19.35 13.65
CA ILE A 329 7.55 -18.00 13.09
C ILE A 329 9.02 -17.58 13.02
N ASN A 330 9.80 -17.85 14.07
CA ASN A 330 11.21 -17.48 14.07
C ASN A 330 12.00 -18.23 13.00
N GLU A 331 11.68 -19.51 12.75
CA GLU A 331 12.25 -20.28 11.65
C GLU A 331 11.92 -19.65 10.29
N ILE A 332 10.65 -19.36 10.00
CA ILE A 332 10.24 -18.72 8.76
C ILE A 332 10.91 -17.35 8.58
N MET A 333 10.95 -16.54 9.63
CA MET A 333 11.62 -15.23 9.56
C MET A 333 13.12 -15.37 9.30
N THR A 334 13.76 -16.39 9.86
CA THR A 334 15.19 -16.67 9.64
C THR A 334 15.47 -17.10 8.20
N ASP A 335 14.65 -17.98 7.67
CA ASP A 335 14.80 -18.52 6.31
C ASP A 335 14.50 -17.47 5.23
N VAL A 336 13.45 -16.68 5.45
CA VAL A 336 12.98 -15.71 4.45
C VAL A 336 13.70 -14.37 4.55
N TYR A 337 14.05 -13.94 5.76
CA TYR A 337 14.60 -12.60 5.98
C TYR A 337 15.80 -12.57 6.93
N LEU A 338 15.59 -12.48 8.23
CA LEU A 338 16.62 -12.40 9.26
C LEU A 338 16.13 -13.01 10.57
N GLU A 339 17.07 -13.65 11.27
CA GLU A 339 16.84 -14.23 12.60
C GLU A 339 16.31 -13.18 13.59
N PRO A 340 15.11 -13.41 14.18
CA PRO A 340 14.61 -12.56 15.25
C PRO A 340 15.43 -12.73 16.54
N PRO A 341 15.51 -11.70 17.41
CA PRO A 341 16.13 -11.89 18.71
C PRO A 341 15.39 -12.95 19.53
N SER A 342 16.12 -13.92 20.07
CA SER A 342 15.56 -15.08 20.81
C SER A 342 14.65 -14.69 22.00
N SER A 343 14.87 -13.49 22.56
CA SER A 343 14.05 -12.97 23.67
C SER A 343 12.77 -12.27 23.23
N THR A 344 12.47 -12.22 21.92
CA THR A 344 11.31 -11.50 21.39
C THR A 344 10.25 -12.46 20.83
N ALA A 345 9.02 -12.00 20.73
CA ALA A 345 7.93 -12.66 20.03
C ALA A 345 7.20 -11.58 19.24
N PHE A 346 7.69 -11.28 18.05
CA PHE A 346 7.11 -10.28 17.15
C PHE A 346 5.60 -10.49 16.96
N VAL A 347 5.20 -11.72 16.74
CA VAL A 347 3.83 -12.11 16.48
C VAL A 347 2.85 -11.71 17.60
N ALA A 348 3.31 -11.65 18.84
CA ALA A 348 2.47 -11.24 19.98
C ALA A 348 1.99 -9.77 19.90
N SER A 349 2.55 -8.98 18.98
CA SER A 349 2.16 -7.60 18.70
C SER A 349 1.79 -7.36 17.23
N PHE A 350 1.73 -8.42 16.41
CA PHE A 350 1.40 -8.31 15.00
C PHE A 350 -0.12 -8.30 14.80
N GLY A 351 -0.71 -7.11 14.86
CA GLY A 351 -2.16 -6.89 14.87
C GLY A 351 -2.89 -7.43 13.62
N HIS A 352 -2.22 -7.54 12.48
CA HIS A 352 -2.79 -8.06 11.23
C HIS A 352 -3.40 -9.46 11.42
N LEU A 353 -2.73 -10.35 12.16
CA LEU A 353 -3.20 -11.72 12.40
C LEU A 353 -4.51 -11.79 13.21
N GLY A 354 -4.78 -10.77 14.02
CA GLY A 354 -6.01 -10.67 14.83
C GLY A 354 -7.07 -9.74 14.24
N GLY A 355 -6.69 -8.89 13.28
CA GLY A 355 -7.48 -7.74 12.83
C GLY A 355 -8.14 -7.89 11.44
N GLY A 356 -8.35 -9.12 10.95
CA GLY A 356 -9.04 -9.36 9.67
C GLY A 356 -8.12 -9.54 8.45
N TYR A 357 -6.79 -9.49 8.64
CA TYR A 357 -5.78 -9.86 7.64
C TYR A 357 -5.23 -11.28 7.86
N ASP A 358 -5.90 -12.08 8.66
CA ASP A 358 -5.59 -13.50 8.89
C ASP A 358 -5.69 -14.30 7.60
N ALA A 359 -4.64 -15.05 7.26
CA ALA A 359 -4.43 -15.67 5.96
C ALA A 359 -4.66 -14.67 4.81
N GLY A 360 -4.17 -13.45 4.96
CA GLY A 360 -4.43 -12.35 4.05
C GLY A 360 -3.28 -11.36 3.87
N TYR A 361 -2.18 -11.51 4.60
CA TYR A 361 -1.04 -10.60 4.49
C TYR A 361 -0.35 -10.69 3.12
N TYR A 362 -0.35 -11.87 2.48
CA TYR A 362 0.14 -12.06 1.11
C TYR A 362 -0.51 -11.08 0.11
N GLY A 363 -1.74 -10.63 0.43
CA GLY A 363 -2.52 -9.73 -0.43
C GLY A 363 -1.80 -8.42 -0.75
N TYR A 364 -0.90 -7.94 0.11
CA TYR A 364 -0.09 -6.74 -0.19
C TYR A 364 0.86 -6.97 -1.36
N ALA A 365 1.63 -8.05 -1.36
CA ALA A 365 2.52 -8.37 -2.47
C ALA A 365 1.75 -8.78 -3.74
N TRP A 366 0.61 -9.47 -3.57
CA TRP A 366 -0.28 -9.84 -4.65
C TRP A 366 -0.88 -8.61 -5.34
N ALA A 367 -1.43 -7.68 -4.55
CA ALA A 367 -1.99 -6.44 -5.05
C ALA A 367 -0.92 -5.54 -5.70
N GLU A 368 0.30 -5.53 -5.18
CA GLU A 368 1.42 -4.77 -5.75
C GLU A 368 1.86 -5.30 -7.11
N ALA A 369 1.82 -6.63 -7.30
CA ALA A 369 2.05 -7.22 -8.61
C ALA A 369 0.98 -6.81 -9.63
N ILE A 370 -0.29 -6.75 -9.23
CA ILE A 370 -1.38 -6.22 -10.05
C ILE A 370 -1.17 -4.74 -10.31
N SER A 371 -0.87 -3.97 -9.29
CA SER A 371 -0.60 -2.52 -9.35
C SER A 371 0.45 -2.17 -10.39
N ALA A 372 1.57 -2.88 -10.39
CA ALA A 372 2.65 -2.68 -11.36
C ALA A 372 2.19 -2.95 -12.80
N ASP A 373 1.37 -3.98 -13.02
CA ASP A 373 0.85 -4.27 -14.35
C ASP A 373 -0.19 -3.25 -14.81
N LEU A 374 -1.06 -2.78 -13.92
CA LEU A 374 -1.98 -1.68 -14.21
C LEU A 374 -1.22 -0.37 -14.54
N ALA A 375 -0.19 -0.02 -13.76
CA ALA A 375 0.65 1.16 -14.01
C ALA A 375 1.37 1.08 -15.35
N SER A 376 1.82 -0.12 -15.76
CA SER A 376 2.53 -0.34 -17.03
C SER A 376 1.71 0.07 -18.26
N VAL A 377 0.38 0.11 -18.17
CA VAL A 377 -0.48 0.57 -19.26
C VAL A 377 -0.34 2.08 -19.48
N PHE A 378 -0.28 2.82 -18.39
CA PHE A 378 -0.01 4.26 -18.45
C PHE A 378 1.41 4.54 -18.96
N GLU A 379 2.40 3.88 -18.38
CA GLU A 379 3.81 4.09 -18.74
C GLU A 379 4.10 3.83 -20.21
N LYS A 380 3.42 2.86 -20.81
CA LYS A 380 3.55 2.50 -22.23
C LYS A 380 2.66 3.34 -23.15
N SER A 381 1.74 4.14 -22.62
CA SER A 381 0.88 4.99 -23.41
C SER A 381 1.62 6.26 -23.87
N PRO A 382 1.20 6.90 -24.99
CA PRO A 382 1.80 8.15 -25.46
C PRO A 382 1.72 9.31 -24.46
N GLY A 383 0.69 9.34 -23.62
CA GLY A 383 0.48 10.36 -22.59
C GLY A 383 1.16 10.06 -21.27
N GLY A 384 1.82 8.89 -21.13
CA GLY A 384 2.42 8.46 -19.87
C GLY A 384 1.40 8.41 -18.74
N LEU A 385 1.82 8.69 -17.51
CA LEU A 385 0.95 8.73 -16.34
C LEU A 385 -0.18 9.78 -16.40
N MET A 386 -0.11 10.70 -17.39
CA MET A 386 -1.12 11.73 -17.62
C MET A 386 -2.07 11.40 -18.78
N ASP A 387 -2.06 10.18 -19.29
CA ASP A 387 -2.91 9.75 -20.41
C ASP A 387 -4.38 9.66 -19.99
N LYS A 388 -5.20 10.53 -20.59
CA LYS A 388 -6.63 10.66 -20.28
C LYS A 388 -7.45 9.47 -20.74
N ASP A 389 -7.11 8.87 -21.87
CA ASP A 389 -7.87 7.73 -22.40
C ASP A 389 -7.63 6.49 -21.53
N VAL A 390 -6.40 6.29 -21.06
CA VAL A 390 -6.08 5.25 -20.08
C VAL A 390 -6.76 5.54 -18.74
N GLY A 391 -6.76 6.80 -18.29
CA GLY A 391 -7.42 7.22 -17.05
C GLY A 391 -8.93 6.96 -17.06
N ILE A 392 -9.61 7.28 -18.16
CA ILE A 392 -11.04 7.00 -18.32
C ILE A 392 -11.32 5.49 -18.32
N ARG A 393 -10.49 4.71 -19.01
CA ARG A 393 -10.62 3.25 -18.99
C ARG A 393 -10.41 2.68 -17.57
N LEU A 394 -9.45 3.23 -16.79
CA LEU A 394 -9.27 2.89 -15.38
C LEU A 394 -10.54 3.19 -14.57
N ARG A 395 -11.11 4.39 -14.76
CA ARG A 395 -12.35 4.79 -14.09
C ARG A 395 -13.50 3.85 -14.41
N GLU A 396 -13.69 3.49 -15.69
CA GLU A 396 -14.81 2.70 -16.16
C GLU A 396 -14.69 1.21 -15.87
N GLU A 397 -13.47 0.64 -15.99
CA GLU A 397 -13.25 -0.80 -15.90
C GLU A 397 -12.86 -1.27 -14.50
N ILE A 398 -12.29 -0.41 -13.67
CA ILE A 398 -11.87 -0.74 -12.30
C ILE A 398 -12.74 0.00 -11.28
N TYR A 399 -12.66 1.33 -11.20
CA TYR A 399 -13.29 2.08 -10.11
C TYR A 399 -14.81 2.00 -10.13
N ALA A 400 -15.44 2.18 -11.29
CA ALA A 400 -16.91 2.16 -11.42
C ALA A 400 -17.49 0.78 -11.10
N LYS A 401 -16.75 -0.28 -11.36
CA LYS A 401 -17.22 -1.67 -11.15
C LYS A 401 -17.18 -2.07 -9.68
N GLY A 402 -16.15 -1.65 -8.93
CA GLY A 402 -15.94 -2.18 -7.59
C GLY A 402 -15.96 -3.71 -7.60
N GLY A 403 -16.70 -4.32 -6.69
CA GLY A 403 -16.94 -5.77 -6.63
C GLY A 403 -18.12 -6.29 -7.45
N SER A 404 -18.75 -5.44 -8.29
CA SER A 404 -19.94 -5.84 -9.05
C SER A 404 -19.67 -6.67 -10.32
N ARG A 405 -18.39 -6.81 -10.68
CA ARG A 405 -17.86 -7.71 -11.71
C ARG A 405 -16.71 -8.51 -11.12
N GLU A 406 -16.46 -9.72 -11.61
CA GLU A 406 -15.27 -10.49 -11.22
C GLU A 406 -14.02 -9.65 -11.46
N ILE A 407 -13.10 -9.67 -10.50
CA ILE A 407 -11.91 -8.79 -10.54
C ILE A 407 -11.00 -9.14 -11.72
N ASP A 408 -10.82 -10.43 -12.02
CA ASP A 408 -10.02 -10.86 -13.16
C ASP A 408 -10.58 -10.31 -14.49
N ASP A 409 -11.92 -10.28 -14.64
CA ASP A 409 -12.58 -9.68 -15.81
C ASP A 409 -12.35 -8.16 -15.86
N SER A 410 -12.35 -7.49 -14.71
CA SER A 410 -12.07 -6.05 -14.62
C SER A 410 -10.64 -5.72 -14.99
N ILE A 411 -9.68 -6.50 -14.50
CA ILE A 411 -8.26 -6.38 -14.83
C ILE A 411 -8.05 -6.63 -16.32
N THR A 412 -8.59 -7.73 -16.86
CA THR A 412 -8.45 -8.07 -18.28
C THR A 412 -9.06 -7.00 -19.18
N ALA A 413 -10.22 -6.44 -18.82
CA ALA A 413 -10.85 -5.36 -19.57
C ALA A 413 -10.00 -4.07 -19.58
N PHE A 414 -9.37 -3.73 -18.45
CA PHE A 414 -8.47 -2.60 -18.37
C PHE A 414 -7.15 -2.83 -19.11
N LEU A 415 -6.51 -4.00 -18.90
CA LEU A 415 -5.21 -4.32 -19.53
C LEU A 415 -5.34 -4.61 -21.03
N GLY A 416 -6.48 -5.11 -21.49
CA GLY A 416 -6.67 -5.67 -22.85
C GLY A 416 -5.98 -7.02 -23.05
N ARG A 417 -5.53 -7.67 -21.99
CA ARG A 417 -4.81 -8.95 -21.93
C ARG A 417 -4.90 -9.53 -20.53
N ASP A 418 -4.41 -10.74 -20.35
CA ASP A 418 -4.24 -11.35 -19.02
C ASP A 418 -3.17 -10.62 -18.20
N LEU A 419 -3.25 -10.75 -16.87
CA LEU A 419 -2.30 -10.21 -15.91
C LEU A 419 -0.88 -10.78 -16.14
N SER A 420 0.13 -9.92 -16.05
CA SER A 420 1.55 -10.28 -16.13
C SER A 420 2.31 -9.84 -14.89
N LEU A 421 3.17 -10.70 -14.37
CA LEU A 421 4.10 -10.38 -13.27
C LEU A 421 5.37 -9.64 -13.76
N GLN A 422 5.59 -9.59 -15.07
CA GLN A 422 6.80 -8.96 -15.64
C GLN A 422 6.98 -7.49 -15.20
N PRO A 423 5.95 -6.60 -15.27
CA PRO A 423 6.10 -5.21 -14.83
C PRO A 423 6.48 -5.10 -13.35
N PHE A 424 5.98 -6.00 -12.50
CA PHE A 424 6.35 -6.02 -11.09
C PHE A 424 7.84 -6.36 -10.90
N PHE A 425 8.35 -7.38 -11.58
CA PHE A 425 9.77 -7.72 -11.50
C PHE A 425 10.66 -6.60 -12.04
N GLU A 426 10.28 -5.96 -13.14
CA GLU A 426 10.97 -4.78 -13.69
C GLU A 426 10.98 -3.63 -12.66
N HIS A 427 9.84 -3.34 -12.02
CA HIS A 427 9.69 -2.29 -11.02
C HIS A 427 10.60 -2.49 -9.78
N ILE A 428 10.82 -3.71 -9.37
CA ILE A 428 11.73 -4.03 -8.25
C ILE A 428 13.19 -4.24 -8.68
N GLY A 429 13.50 -3.98 -9.94
CA GLY A 429 14.86 -4.05 -10.49
C GLY A 429 15.39 -5.47 -10.68
N LEU A 430 14.49 -6.43 -10.93
CA LEU A 430 14.82 -7.78 -11.36
C LEU A 430 14.55 -7.89 -12.86
N GLY A 431 15.57 -8.34 -13.63
CA GLY A 431 15.34 -8.74 -15.02
C GLY A 431 14.50 -10.02 -15.04
N TYR A 432 13.46 -10.05 -15.86
CA TYR A 432 12.69 -11.26 -16.14
C TYR A 432 13.43 -12.03 -17.25
N GLU A 433 13.97 -13.22 -16.94
CA GLU A 433 14.42 -14.20 -17.95
C GLU A 433 13.35 -15.25 -18.20
#